data_3b4b41ff5b5af210eda324af7e718dff
#
_entry.id   3b4b41ff5b5af210eda324af7e718dff
#
_cell.length_a   1.000
_cell.length_b   1.000
_cell.length_c   1.000
_cell.angle_alpha   90.00
_cell.angle_beta   90.00
_cell.angle_gamma   90.00
#
_symmetry.space_group_name_H-M   'P 1'
#
loop_
_entity.id
_entity.type
_entity.pdbx_description
1 polymer ?
#
loop_
_entity_poly.entity_id
_entity_poly.type
_entity_poly.pdbx_seq_one_letter_code
_entity_poly.pdbx_strand_id
1 'polypeptide(L)'
;MTFQTNSTSKVLEPKKSKRKYPEVRIIVLDDNFNTFEKVANSLVSIIPAMSEKRAWDIAIKVDKEGSAEVWRGPLEQAELYHQQLASKGLTMAPIEKT
;
A
#
# COMPACT_ATOMS: atom_id res chain seq x y z
N MET A 1 -29.49 20.59 16.31
CA MET A 1 -29.21 20.55 16.17
C MET A 1 -28.80 20.07 16.04
N THR A 2 -28.85 20.02 16.16
CA THR A 2 -28.40 19.73 15.93
C THR A 2 -27.91 19.02 15.83
N PHE A 3 -27.74 18.92 15.73
CA PHE A 3 -27.16 18.57 15.55
C PHE A 3 -26.81 17.94 15.46
N GLN A 4 -26.62 17.88 15.33
CA GLN A 4 -26.14 17.58 15.17
C GLN A 4 -25.75 17.04 15.07
N THR A 5 -25.71 17.14 15.19
CA THR A 5 -25.20 16.90 14.96
C THR A 5 -24.82 16.33 15.01
N ASN A 6 -24.64 16.28 15.00
CA ASN A 6 -24.18 16.00 14.93
C ASN A 6 -23.83 15.37 14.89
N SER A 7 -23.77 15.41 14.81
CA SER A 7 -23.42 15.09 14.60
C SER A 7 -23.02 14.38 14.54
N THR A 8 -22.93 14.44 14.55
CA THR A 8 -22.50 14.09 14.35
C THR A 8 -22.07 13.40 14.24
N SER A 9 -22.04 13.43 14.26
CA SER A 9 -21.64 13.12 14.04
C SER A 9 -21.12 12.51 14.02
N LYS A 10 -21.14 12.56 14.02
CA LYS A 10 -20.57 12.19 13.86
C LYS A 10 -20.14 11.53 13.80
N VAL A 11 -20.14 11.56 13.86
CA VAL A 11 -19.67 11.09 13.65
C VAL A 11 -19.23 10.40 13.66
N LEU A 12 -19.16 10.35 13.68
CA LEU A 12 -18.73 9.83 13.57
C LEU A 12 -18.30 9.14 13.55
N GLU A 13 -18.19 9.00 13.59
CA GLU A 13 -17.67 8.46 13.48
C GLU A 13 -17.22 7.78 13.33
N PRO A 14 -17.19 7.80 13.29
CA PRO A 14 -16.64 7.10 12.91
C PRO A 14 -16.08 6.39 13.21
N LYS A 15 -15.72 6.41 13.24
CA LYS A 15 -15.28 5.67 13.42
C LYS A 15 -15.56 4.37 13.59
N LYS A 16 -15.73 3.77 13.80
CA LYS A 16 -16.28 2.55 13.91
C LYS A 16 -16.51 1.89 12.66
N SER A 17 -16.80 2.55 11.79
CA SER A 17 -17.01 2.01 10.46
C SER A 17 -15.75 1.40 9.91
N LYS A 18 -14.61 1.72 10.41
CA LYS A 18 -13.43 1.15 9.86
C LYS A 18 -13.33 -0.31 10.06
N ARG A 19 -13.95 -0.84 11.04
CA ARG A 19 -13.86 -2.26 11.24
C ARG A 19 -14.53 -3.07 10.18
N LYS A 20 -15.44 -2.46 9.43
CA LYS A 20 -16.12 -3.15 8.35
C LYS A 20 -15.23 -3.39 7.17
N TYR A 21 -14.11 -2.71 7.09
CA TYR A 21 -13.22 -2.77 5.93
C TYR A 21 -11.84 -3.14 6.43
N PRO A 22 -11.58 -4.43 6.62
CA PRO A 22 -10.28 -4.86 7.13
C PRO A 22 -9.17 -4.30 6.28
N GLU A 23 -8.13 -3.89 6.94
CA GLU A 23 -6.96 -3.38 6.27
C GLU A 23 -6.10 -4.53 5.77
N VAL A 24 -5.49 -4.34 4.62
CA VAL A 24 -4.56 -5.32 4.07
C VAL A 24 -3.29 -4.59 3.68
N ARG A 25 -2.27 -5.35 3.33
CA ARG A 25 -1.00 -4.76 2.93
C ARG A 25 -0.44 -5.43 1.70
N ILE A 26 0.34 -4.67 0.96
CA ILE A 26 0.99 -5.11 -0.27
C ILE A 26 2.47 -5.26 0.01
N ILE A 27 3.02 -6.41 -0.39
CA ILE A 27 4.42 -6.74 -0.14
C ILE A 27 5.10 -7.06 -1.46
N VAL A 28 6.24 -6.40 -1.69
CA VAL A 28 7.10 -6.68 -2.85
C VAL A 28 8.20 -7.63 -2.40
N LEU A 29 8.47 -8.63 -3.24
CA LEU A 29 9.49 -9.64 -2.97
C LEU A 29 10.72 -9.37 -3.79
N ASP A 30 11.87 -9.76 -3.24
CA ASP A 30 13.13 -9.68 -3.97
C ASP A 30 13.14 -10.69 -5.12
N ASP A 31 13.84 -10.34 -6.19
CA ASP A 31 14.06 -11.24 -7.31
C ASP A 31 15.40 -10.90 -7.96
N ASN A 32 15.77 -11.67 -8.97
CA ASN A 32 17.07 -11.51 -9.64
C ASN A 32 16.96 -10.66 -10.90
N PHE A 33 15.81 -10.07 -11.18
CA PHE A 33 15.56 -9.41 -12.45
C PHE A 33 15.39 -7.89 -12.32
N ASN A 34 14.76 -7.45 -11.25
CA ASN A 34 14.44 -6.03 -11.10
C ASN A 34 15.57 -5.29 -10.40
N THR A 35 15.97 -4.16 -10.98
CA THR A 35 16.97 -3.30 -10.36
C THR A 35 16.32 -2.44 -9.28
N PHE A 36 17.15 -1.84 -8.42
CA PHE A 36 16.65 -0.88 -7.43
C PHE A 36 15.87 0.23 -8.13
N GLU A 37 16.43 0.73 -9.22
CA GLU A 37 15.80 1.83 -9.96
C GLU A 37 14.43 1.43 -10.48
N LYS A 38 14.31 0.24 -11.04
CA LYS A 38 13.03 -0.22 -11.56
C LYS A 38 12.00 -0.36 -10.45
N VAL A 39 12.39 -0.92 -9.32
CA VAL A 39 11.48 -1.05 -8.19
C VAL A 39 11.06 0.33 -7.71
N ALA A 40 12.02 1.23 -7.49
CA ALA A 40 11.72 2.56 -6.99
C ALA A 40 10.81 3.33 -7.94
N ASN A 41 11.12 3.31 -9.23
CA ASN A 41 10.33 4.04 -10.22
C ASN A 41 8.90 3.49 -10.31
N SER A 42 8.74 2.18 -10.21
CA SER A 42 7.42 1.56 -10.23
C SER A 42 6.60 2.01 -9.03
N LEU A 43 7.22 2.03 -7.86
CA LEU A 43 6.53 2.45 -6.64
C LEU A 43 6.08 3.91 -6.74
N VAL A 44 6.97 4.78 -7.21
CA VAL A 44 6.63 6.20 -7.34
C VAL A 44 5.48 6.40 -8.32
N SER A 45 5.46 5.64 -9.41
CA SER A 45 4.44 5.83 -10.44
C SER A 45 3.07 5.30 -10.04
N ILE A 46 3.00 4.35 -9.12
CA ILE A 46 1.75 3.65 -8.81
C ILE A 46 1.22 3.97 -7.42
N ILE A 47 2.08 3.98 -6.41
CA ILE A 47 1.63 4.14 -5.03
C ILE A 47 1.42 5.62 -4.71
N PRO A 48 0.22 6.01 -4.26
CA PRO A 48 -0.04 7.42 -3.93
C PRO A 48 0.91 7.94 -2.86
N ALA A 49 1.36 9.17 -3.05
CA ALA A 49 2.22 9.88 -2.10
C ALA A 49 3.56 9.21 -1.82
N MET A 50 3.99 8.30 -2.70
CA MET A 50 5.28 7.64 -2.56
C MET A 50 6.38 8.59 -3.05
N SER A 51 7.25 9.02 -2.16
CA SER A 51 8.39 9.86 -2.53
C SER A 51 9.50 9.01 -3.12
N GLU A 52 10.39 9.65 -3.88
CA GLU A 52 11.54 8.94 -4.44
C GLU A 52 12.42 8.38 -3.34
N LYS A 53 12.64 9.17 -2.29
CA LYS A 53 13.48 8.71 -1.19
C LYS A 53 12.90 7.47 -0.54
N ARG A 54 11.61 7.49 -0.25
CA ARG A 54 10.98 6.34 0.39
C ARG A 54 10.99 5.13 -0.54
N ALA A 55 10.78 5.36 -1.84
CA ALA A 55 10.80 4.26 -2.80
C ALA A 55 12.16 3.60 -2.86
N TRP A 56 13.23 4.39 -2.83
CA TRP A 56 14.58 3.83 -2.81
C TRP A 56 14.87 3.10 -1.51
N ASP A 57 14.43 3.63 -0.38
CA ASP A 57 14.59 2.94 0.91
C ASP A 57 13.89 1.59 0.87
N ILE A 58 12.70 1.53 0.28
CA ILE A 58 11.97 0.27 0.14
C ILE A 58 12.71 -0.69 -0.77
N ALA A 59 13.22 -0.20 -1.91
CA ALA A 59 13.95 -1.05 -2.84
C ALA A 59 15.18 -1.67 -2.18
N ILE A 60 15.89 -0.88 -1.38
CA ILE A 60 17.04 -1.39 -0.65
C ILE A 60 16.61 -2.44 0.37
N LYS A 61 15.50 -2.19 1.06
CA LYS A 61 15.00 -3.13 2.06
C LYS A 61 14.59 -4.45 1.40
N VAL A 62 13.93 -4.39 0.26
CA VAL A 62 13.57 -5.60 -0.48
C VAL A 62 14.82 -6.42 -0.79
N ASP A 63 15.86 -5.76 -1.25
CA ASP A 63 17.11 -6.45 -1.59
C ASP A 63 17.76 -7.08 -0.35
N LYS A 64 17.79 -6.36 0.76
CA LYS A 64 18.48 -6.82 1.97
C LYS A 64 17.70 -7.85 2.75
N GLU A 65 16.39 -7.68 2.83
CA GLU A 65 15.56 -8.49 3.71
C GLU A 65 14.70 -9.50 2.96
N GLY A 66 14.68 -9.42 1.64
CA GLY A 66 13.90 -10.35 0.82
C GLY A 66 12.49 -9.87 0.51
N SER A 67 11.97 -8.92 1.26
CA SER A 67 10.63 -8.39 1.05
C SER A 67 10.46 -7.08 1.79
N ALA A 68 9.44 -6.31 1.40
CA ALA A 68 9.07 -5.11 2.14
C ALA A 68 7.62 -4.76 1.86
N GLU A 69 6.95 -4.25 2.88
CA GLU A 69 5.61 -3.69 2.72
C GLU A 69 5.74 -2.35 2.00
N VAL A 70 4.91 -2.14 0.97
CA VAL A 70 4.96 -0.90 0.19
C VAL A 70 3.71 -0.05 0.36
N TRP A 71 2.61 -0.64 0.82
CA TRP A 71 1.37 0.09 1.00
C TRP A 71 0.43 -0.70 1.89
N ARG A 72 -0.45 0.02 2.58
CA ARG A 72 -1.42 -0.59 3.48
C ARG A 72 -2.71 0.20 3.40
N GLY A 73 -3.82 -0.49 3.38
CA GLY A 73 -5.11 0.16 3.31
C GLY A 73 -6.23 -0.79 2.94
N PRO A 74 -7.36 -0.26 2.45
CA PRO A 74 -8.51 -1.09 2.08
C PRO A 74 -8.20 -2.06 0.95
N LEU A 75 -8.86 -3.21 1.00
CA LEU A 75 -8.62 -4.28 0.04
C LEU A 75 -8.81 -3.86 -1.40
N GLU A 76 -9.86 -3.09 -1.67
CA GLU A 76 -10.18 -2.72 -3.03
C GLU A 76 -9.05 -1.95 -3.69
N GLN A 77 -8.49 -0.98 -2.98
CA GLN A 77 -7.36 -0.21 -3.49
C GLN A 77 -6.10 -1.05 -3.55
N ALA A 78 -5.93 -1.94 -2.56
CA ALA A 78 -4.77 -2.83 -2.57
C ALA A 78 -4.76 -3.72 -3.81
N GLU A 79 -5.92 -4.25 -4.20
CA GLU A 79 -5.99 -5.09 -5.37
C GLU A 79 -5.59 -4.34 -6.63
N LEU A 80 -6.01 -3.10 -6.75
CA LEU A 80 -5.64 -2.27 -7.89
C LEU A 80 -4.13 -2.04 -7.95
N TYR A 81 -3.56 -1.58 -6.85
CA TYR A 81 -2.12 -1.28 -6.82
C TYR A 81 -1.28 -2.54 -6.99
N HIS A 82 -1.72 -3.63 -6.38
CA HIS A 82 -1.02 -4.90 -6.50
C HIS A 82 -0.96 -5.34 -7.97
N GLN A 83 -2.10 -5.26 -8.66
CA GLN A 83 -2.17 -5.63 -10.05
C GLN A 83 -1.28 -4.72 -10.90
N GLN A 84 -1.28 -3.42 -10.62
CA GLN A 84 -0.48 -2.49 -11.39
C GLN A 84 1.02 -2.70 -11.17
N LEU A 85 1.42 -2.97 -9.93
CA LEU A 85 2.83 -3.27 -9.66
C LEU A 85 3.26 -4.56 -10.33
N ALA A 86 2.41 -5.58 -10.27
CA ALA A 86 2.71 -6.83 -10.95
C ALA A 86 2.85 -6.63 -12.46
N SER A 87 2.01 -5.77 -13.05
CA SER A 87 2.08 -5.53 -14.47
C SER A 87 3.34 -4.75 -14.88
N LYS A 88 3.98 -4.07 -13.93
CA LYS A 88 5.28 -3.45 -14.20
C LYS A 88 6.42 -4.46 -14.14
N GLY A 89 6.14 -5.68 -13.77
CA GLY A 89 7.15 -6.72 -13.70
C GLY A 89 7.73 -6.97 -12.33
N LEU A 90 7.20 -6.33 -11.29
CA LEU A 90 7.67 -6.59 -9.93
C LEU A 90 7.15 -7.94 -9.45
N THR A 91 7.92 -8.57 -8.57
CA THR A 91 7.52 -9.84 -7.97
C THR A 91 6.73 -9.53 -6.70
N MET A 92 5.48 -9.97 -6.66
CA MET A 92 4.56 -9.60 -5.61
C MET A 92 4.19 -10.81 -4.76
N ALA A 93 4.14 -10.62 -3.44
CA ALA A 93 3.52 -11.60 -2.56
C ALA A 93 2.00 -11.48 -2.70
N PRO A 94 1.25 -12.53 -2.32
CA PRO A 94 -0.20 -12.37 -2.23
C PRO A 94 -0.53 -11.27 -1.22
N ILE A 95 -1.62 -10.56 -1.44
CA ILE A 95 -2.06 -9.52 -0.51
C ILE A 95 -2.29 -10.16 0.86
N GLU A 96 -1.79 -9.51 1.92
CA GLU A 96 -1.89 -10.03 3.28
C GLU A 96 -2.85 -9.20 4.12
N LYS A 97 -3.59 -9.87 4.98
CA LYS A 97 -4.37 -9.18 5.98
C LYS A 97 -3.45 -8.70 7.09
N THR A 98 -3.76 -7.56 7.65
CA THR A 98 -2.96 -7.02 8.73
C THR A 98 -3.47 -7.47 10.10
#